data_4609ccf36ba32e8b597fb7bd4f3d73fc
#
_entry.id   4609ccf36ba32e8b597fb7bd4f3d73fc
#
_cell.length_a   1.000
_cell.length_b   1.000
_cell.length_c   1.000
_cell.angle_alpha   90.00
_cell.angle_beta   90.00
_cell.angle_gamma   90.00
#
_symmetry.space_group_name_H-M   'P 1'
#
loop_
_entity.id
_entity.type
_entity.pdbx_description
1 polymer ?
#
loop_
_entity_poly.entity_id
_entity_poly.type
_entity_poly.pdbx_seq_one_letter_code
_entity_poly.pdbx_strand_id
1 'polypeptide(L)'
;MTPNQYTPEEPISSIATALSPAALGIVRVSGKNCIELVSKVFSRPKALLEAKGNSLVYGWIENSADEKIDEVMLGVYRGPKSFTGEDMVEIYCHGGPAVVTAIQNLMLKSGFRQANRGEYTFRAYINGKTDLTKAEAVKEIIDSHTDVSRSHAAGRLSGELFNQIDSIKKLIIDTLAAIEVEIEYPEDEETIADTFDRADIETAITKLQNLVDSWKGEKLYQDGARVVLAGKTNAGKSSLFNAILKEERAIVSDIEGTTRDWLESWASINGIPVRLFDTAGLRQTSDIIEAKGVELSKNLANDADLVLYLVDSTAGLSDDDKEFVCHCKEPLIIVFNKADKADEMQKNKNSSTINEFLQKTKINQTPVAFICAKNGDGLKDLFEKMSKILTSGLSTEREQAGLGSARQKESVQEALNCTKHALVSADDNYTLDAVVQDLEDALDALGEVTGDVTPDDVLGSIFANFCVGK
;
A
#
# COMPACT_ATOMS: atom_id res chain seq x y z
N MET A 1 -3.93 5.60 -18.03
CA MET A 1 -4.93 6.16 -18.97
C MET A 1 -5.05 7.63 -18.65
N THR A 2 -4.82 8.52 -19.58
CA THR A 2 -5.03 9.95 -19.37
C THR A 2 -6.46 10.31 -19.77
N PRO A 3 -7.07 11.38 -19.22
CA PRO A 3 -8.38 11.85 -19.65
C PRO A 3 -8.49 12.01 -21.17
N ASN A 4 -7.42 12.37 -21.85
CA ASN A 4 -7.35 12.47 -23.32
C ASN A 4 -7.46 11.13 -24.07
N GLN A 5 -7.26 10.00 -23.38
CA GLN A 5 -7.40 8.64 -23.93
C GLN A 5 -8.73 7.99 -23.53
N TYR A 6 -9.52 8.66 -22.70
CA TYR A 6 -10.81 8.21 -22.24
C TYR A 6 -11.89 8.62 -23.24
N THR A 7 -12.61 7.63 -23.76
CA THR A 7 -13.83 7.87 -24.55
C THR A 7 -15.02 7.70 -23.61
N PRO A 8 -15.73 8.79 -23.25
CA PRO A 8 -16.91 8.69 -22.39
C PRO A 8 -17.91 7.67 -22.91
N GLU A 9 -18.51 6.92 -21.98
CA GLU A 9 -19.56 5.96 -22.25
C GLU A 9 -19.20 4.77 -23.16
N GLU A 10 -17.97 4.65 -23.68
CA GLU A 10 -17.54 3.49 -24.48
C GLU A 10 -17.67 2.21 -23.65
N PRO A 11 -18.38 1.16 -24.17
CA PRO A 11 -18.57 -0.06 -23.40
C PRO A 11 -17.26 -0.84 -23.27
N ILE A 12 -16.91 -1.16 -22.03
CA ILE A 12 -15.69 -1.90 -21.66
C ILE A 12 -16.02 -3.21 -20.97
N SER A 13 -15.12 -4.18 -21.08
CA SER A 13 -15.19 -5.47 -20.43
C SER A 13 -13.85 -5.91 -19.89
N SER A 14 -13.84 -6.60 -18.75
CA SER A 14 -12.66 -7.26 -18.22
C SER A 14 -12.99 -8.41 -17.28
N ILE A 15 -12.05 -9.32 -17.13
CA ILE A 15 -12.06 -10.33 -16.07
C ILE A 15 -11.69 -9.61 -14.75
N ALA A 16 -12.54 -9.76 -13.74
CA ALA A 16 -12.39 -9.10 -12.44
C ALA A 16 -11.80 -10.02 -11.34
N THR A 17 -11.73 -11.33 -11.58
CA THR A 17 -11.17 -12.34 -10.67
C THR A 17 -9.85 -12.89 -11.19
N ALA A 18 -9.03 -13.49 -10.30
CA ALA A 18 -7.82 -14.19 -10.72
C ALA A 18 -8.12 -15.33 -11.69
N LEU A 19 -7.28 -15.53 -12.71
CA LEU A 19 -7.37 -16.62 -13.69
C LEU A 19 -6.75 -17.90 -13.13
N SER A 20 -7.33 -18.44 -12.07
CA SER A 20 -6.98 -19.74 -11.48
C SER A 20 -8.24 -20.54 -11.26
N PRO A 21 -8.19 -21.90 -11.20
CA PRO A 21 -9.37 -22.71 -10.90
C PRO A 21 -10.01 -22.30 -9.57
N ALA A 22 -11.24 -21.81 -9.63
CA ALA A 22 -12.00 -21.32 -8.49
C ALA A 22 -13.47 -21.73 -8.61
N ALA A 23 -14.25 -21.60 -7.54
CA ALA A 23 -15.68 -21.90 -7.60
C ALA A 23 -16.43 -20.87 -8.48
N LEU A 24 -16.04 -19.60 -8.41
CA LEU A 24 -16.65 -18.49 -9.14
C LEU A 24 -15.60 -17.68 -9.89
N GLY A 25 -15.98 -17.20 -11.08
CA GLY A 25 -15.31 -16.18 -11.85
C GLY A 25 -16.24 -15.02 -12.13
N ILE A 26 -15.68 -13.82 -12.33
CA ILE A 26 -16.46 -12.61 -12.62
C ILE A 26 -15.89 -11.94 -13.86
N VAL A 27 -16.74 -11.73 -14.85
CA VAL A 27 -16.48 -10.81 -15.96
C VAL A 27 -17.34 -9.58 -15.76
N ARG A 28 -16.72 -8.41 -15.77
CA ARG A 28 -17.36 -7.12 -15.50
C ARG A 28 -17.44 -6.31 -16.79
N VAL A 29 -18.59 -5.67 -17.02
CA VAL A 29 -18.78 -4.73 -18.12
C VAL A 29 -19.38 -3.42 -17.62
N SER A 30 -19.02 -2.29 -18.25
CA SER A 30 -19.51 -0.96 -17.93
C SER A 30 -19.58 -0.10 -19.19
N GLY A 31 -20.46 0.88 -19.21
CA GLY A 31 -20.58 1.86 -20.27
C GLY A 31 -21.94 1.88 -20.94
N LYS A 32 -22.07 2.73 -21.94
CA LYS A 32 -23.32 2.95 -22.67
C LYS A 32 -23.81 1.68 -23.35
N ASN A 33 -25.10 1.40 -23.21
CA ASN A 33 -25.76 0.23 -23.81
C ASN A 33 -25.14 -1.12 -23.40
N CYS A 34 -24.40 -1.18 -22.27
CA CYS A 34 -23.74 -2.44 -21.84
C CYS A 34 -24.78 -3.53 -21.53
N ILE A 35 -25.94 -3.18 -20.97
CA ILE A 35 -27.04 -4.12 -20.66
C ILE A 35 -27.65 -4.68 -21.96
N GLU A 36 -27.86 -3.83 -22.94
CA GLU A 36 -28.37 -4.22 -24.28
C GLU A 36 -27.37 -5.11 -25.02
N LEU A 37 -26.08 -4.81 -24.92
CA LEU A 37 -25.03 -5.64 -25.53
C LEU A 37 -24.99 -7.04 -24.91
N VAL A 38 -25.01 -7.13 -23.58
CA VAL A 38 -25.02 -8.41 -22.84
C VAL A 38 -26.31 -9.17 -23.14
N SER A 39 -27.45 -8.49 -23.31
CA SER A 39 -28.76 -9.15 -23.58
C SER A 39 -28.76 -9.97 -24.88
N LYS A 40 -27.90 -9.63 -25.85
CA LYS A 40 -27.81 -10.34 -27.15
C LYS A 40 -27.17 -11.73 -27.04
N VAL A 41 -26.45 -11.98 -25.96
CA VAL A 41 -25.71 -13.22 -25.69
C VAL A 41 -26.21 -13.93 -24.42
N PHE A 42 -27.38 -13.55 -23.95
CA PHE A 42 -27.96 -14.09 -22.72
C PHE A 42 -29.31 -14.76 -23.03
N SER A 43 -29.52 -15.94 -22.51
CA SER A 43 -30.70 -16.79 -22.80
C SER A 43 -32.04 -16.16 -22.39
N ARG A 44 -32.06 -15.13 -21.57
CA ARG A 44 -33.25 -14.46 -21.07
C ARG A 44 -33.19 -12.93 -21.28
N PRO A 45 -33.11 -12.46 -22.54
CA PRO A 45 -32.83 -11.04 -22.84
C PRO A 45 -33.87 -10.08 -22.24
N LYS A 46 -35.18 -10.42 -22.30
CA LYS A 46 -36.24 -9.59 -21.72
C LYS A 46 -36.09 -9.42 -20.21
N ALA A 47 -35.77 -10.50 -19.49
CA ALA A 47 -35.56 -10.46 -18.04
C ALA A 47 -34.36 -9.55 -17.65
N LEU A 48 -33.30 -9.53 -18.46
CA LEU A 48 -32.17 -8.67 -18.27
C LEU A 48 -32.48 -7.20 -18.56
N LEU A 49 -33.17 -6.93 -19.69
CA LEU A 49 -33.52 -5.56 -20.09
C LEU A 49 -34.52 -4.90 -19.14
N GLU A 50 -35.43 -5.67 -18.56
CA GLU A 50 -36.47 -5.22 -17.61
C GLU A 50 -35.94 -5.22 -16.14
N ALA A 51 -34.75 -5.77 -15.91
CA ALA A 51 -34.18 -5.86 -14.57
C ALA A 51 -33.96 -4.46 -13.94
N LYS A 52 -34.35 -4.33 -12.68
CA LYS A 52 -34.06 -3.13 -11.89
C LYS A 52 -32.59 -3.08 -11.55
N GLY A 53 -32.05 -1.88 -11.31
CA GLY A 53 -30.71 -1.74 -10.75
C GLY A 53 -30.59 -2.44 -9.38
N ASN A 54 -29.40 -2.96 -9.06
CA ASN A 54 -29.08 -3.76 -7.86
C ASN A 54 -29.90 -5.05 -7.77
N SER A 55 -30.04 -5.77 -8.88
CA SER A 55 -30.76 -7.03 -8.95
C SER A 55 -29.93 -8.11 -9.62
N LEU A 56 -30.30 -9.37 -9.39
CA LEU A 56 -29.68 -10.55 -9.99
C LEU A 56 -30.64 -11.20 -10.99
N VAL A 57 -30.11 -11.59 -12.14
CA VAL A 57 -30.87 -12.31 -13.20
C VAL A 57 -30.15 -13.62 -13.51
N TYR A 58 -30.82 -14.73 -13.33
CA TYR A 58 -30.32 -16.07 -13.68
C TYR A 58 -30.57 -16.43 -15.13
N GLY A 59 -29.62 -17.11 -15.76
CA GLY A 59 -29.72 -17.64 -17.11
C GLY A 59 -28.42 -18.25 -17.63
N TRP A 60 -28.29 -18.34 -18.95
CA TRP A 60 -27.13 -18.88 -19.64
C TRP A 60 -26.47 -17.81 -20.50
N ILE A 61 -25.15 -17.82 -20.56
CA ILE A 61 -24.41 -17.13 -21.63
C ILE A 61 -24.33 -18.08 -22.82
N GLU A 62 -24.72 -17.58 -23.98
CA GLU A 62 -24.83 -18.34 -25.25
C GLU A 62 -24.02 -17.61 -26.32
N ASN A 63 -23.35 -18.36 -27.19
CA ASN A 63 -22.68 -17.78 -28.35
C ASN A 63 -23.67 -17.53 -29.51
N SER A 64 -23.18 -17.00 -30.63
CA SER A 64 -23.97 -16.67 -31.81
C SER A 64 -24.57 -17.89 -32.53
N ALA A 65 -24.20 -19.10 -32.12
CA ALA A 65 -24.74 -20.35 -32.63
C ALA A 65 -25.71 -21.02 -31.63
N ASP A 66 -26.19 -20.28 -30.63
CA ASP A 66 -27.03 -20.74 -29.52
C ASP A 66 -26.39 -21.86 -28.68
N GLU A 67 -25.05 -21.99 -28.74
CA GLU A 67 -24.33 -22.93 -27.87
C GLU A 67 -24.15 -22.31 -26.50
N LYS A 68 -24.53 -23.04 -25.47
CA LYS A 68 -24.37 -22.65 -24.06
C LYS A 68 -22.91 -22.71 -23.65
N ILE A 69 -22.40 -21.57 -23.15
CA ILE A 69 -21.05 -21.48 -22.62
C ILE A 69 -21.06 -21.81 -21.14
N ASP A 70 -21.93 -21.15 -20.36
CA ASP A 70 -22.02 -21.39 -18.93
C ASP A 70 -23.36 -20.90 -18.36
N GLU A 71 -23.74 -21.48 -17.24
CA GLU A 71 -24.89 -21.08 -16.42
C GLU A 71 -24.45 -19.98 -15.46
N VAL A 72 -25.12 -18.83 -15.49
CA VAL A 72 -24.63 -17.61 -14.85
C VAL A 72 -25.70 -16.88 -14.05
N MET A 73 -25.24 -16.06 -13.10
CA MET A 73 -26.01 -14.98 -12.49
C MET A 73 -25.48 -13.65 -13.01
N LEU A 74 -26.36 -12.77 -13.46
CA LEU A 74 -26.01 -11.41 -13.89
C LEU A 74 -26.40 -10.40 -12.81
N GLY A 75 -25.41 -9.74 -12.21
CA GLY A 75 -25.62 -8.57 -11.36
C GLY A 75 -25.83 -7.32 -12.22
N VAL A 76 -27.00 -6.70 -12.13
CA VAL A 76 -27.38 -5.55 -12.97
C VAL A 76 -27.33 -4.29 -12.14
N TYR A 77 -26.57 -3.29 -12.60
CA TYR A 77 -26.45 -1.98 -11.95
C TYR A 77 -26.77 -0.90 -12.99
N ARG A 78 -27.68 0.03 -12.62
CA ARG A 78 -28.05 1.13 -13.50
C ARG A 78 -27.46 2.45 -12.99
N GLY A 79 -26.86 3.18 -13.89
CA GLY A 79 -26.34 4.52 -13.58
C GLY A 79 -27.43 5.47 -13.04
N PRO A 80 -27.09 6.37 -12.12
CA PRO A 80 -25.77 6.57 -11.47
C PRO A 80 -25.52 5.66 -10.26
N LYS A 81 -26.41 4.69 -9.95
CA LYS A 81 -26.29 3.78 -8.77
C LYS A 81 -25.48 2.52 -9.12
N SER A 82 -24.26 2.71 -9.59
CA SER A 82 -23.25 1.70 -9.90
C SER A 82 -21.90 2.12 -9.38
N PHE A 83 -20.89 1.25 -9.49
CA PHE A 83 -19.52 1.58 -9.11
C PHE A 83 -18.92 2.68 -9.98
N THR A 84 -19.05 2.57 -11.31
CA THR A 84 -18.52 3.56 -12.27
C THR A 84 -19.41 4.80 -12.43
N GLY A 85 -20.66 4.79 -11.93
CA GLY A 85 -21.67 5.78 -12.25
C GLY A 85 -22.39 5.54 -13.58
N GLU A 86 -21.92 4.59 -14.39
CA GLU A 86 -22.54 4.15 -15.66
C GLU A 86 -23.41 2.91 -15.44
N ASP A 87 -24.13 2.47 -16.48
CA ASP A 87 -24.73 1.13 -16.45
C ASP A 87 -23.63 0.07 -16.39
N MET A 88 -23.83 -0.97 -15.57
CA MET A 88 -22.87 -2.07 -15.38
C MET A 88 -23.59 -3.42 -15.31
N VAL A 89 -22.89 -4.46 -15.78
CA VAL A 89 -23.27 -5.85 -15.52
C VAL A 89 -22.07 -6.62 -15.02
N GLU A 90 -22.26 -7.39 -13.96
CA GLU A 90 -21.29 -8.38 -13.48
C GLU A 90 -21.81 -9.78 -13.80
N ILE A 91 -21.03 -10.53 -14.56
CA ILE A 91 -21.36 -11.89 -14.99
C ILE A 91 -20.65 -12.85 -14.03
N TYR A 92 -21.42 -13.43 -13.09
CA TYR A 92 -20.92 -14.44 -12.16
C TYR A 92 -21.04 -15.81 -12.85
N CYS A 93 -19.92 -16.38 -13.19
CA CYS A 93 -19.80 -17.67 -13.89
C CYS A 93 -19.00 -18.68 -13.08
N HIS A 94 -18.89 -19.94 -13.54
CA HIS A 94 -17.95 -20.88 -12.94
C HIS A 94 -16.50 -20.42 -13.15
N GLY A 95 -15.66 -20.56 -12.12
CA GLY A 95 -14.31 -19.99 -12.05
C GLY A 95 -13.24 -20.78 -12.83
N GLY A 96 -13.63 -21.59 -13.79
CA GLY A 96 -12.67 -22.25 -14.69
C GLY A 96 -12.03 -21.26 -15.66
N PRO A 97 -10.68 -21.19 -15.79
CA PRO A 97 -10.02 -20.23 -16.68
C PRO A 97 -10.57 -20.26 -18.12
N ALA A 98 -10.91 -21.44 -18.64
CA ALA A 98 -11.49 -21.59 -19.98
C ALA A 98 -12.88 -20.92 -20.10
N VAL A 99 -13.73 -21.06 -19.08
CA VAL A 99 -15.07 -20.48 -19.05
C VAL A 99 -14.97 -18.96 -18.97
N VAL A 100 -14.21 -18.44 -18.02
CA VAL A 100 -14.04 -17.00 -17.80
C VAL A 100 -13.47 -16.33 -19.06
N THR A 101 -12.46 -16.95 -19.69
CA THR A 101 -11.84 -16.47 -20.92
C THR A 101 -12.82 -16.53 -22.11
N ALA A 102 -13.65 -17.60 -22.22
CA ALA A 102 -14.65 -17.71 -23.27
C ALA A 102 -15.69 -16.58 -23.17
N ILE A 103 -16.18 -16.30 -21.96
CA ILE A 103 -17.14 -15.20 -21.71
C ILE A 103 -16.50 -13.85 -22.04
N GLN A 104 -15.27 -13.59 -21.58
CA GLN A 104 -14.57 -12.34 -21.91
C GLN A 104 -14.41 -12.15 -23.42
N ASN A 105 -13.97 -13.19 -24.13
CA ASN A 105 -13.84 -13.15 -25.59
C ASN A 105 -15.18 -12.91 -26.31
N LEU A 106 -16.28 -13.47 -25.77
CA LEU A 106 -17.61 -13.23 -26.30
C LEU A 106 -18.02 -11.76 -26.08
N MET A 107 -17.74 -11.17 -24.90
CA MET A 107 -18.02 -9.74 -24.68
C MET A 107 -17.26 -8.86 -25.68
N LEU A 108 -15.97 -9.13 -25.91
CA LEU A 108 -15.18 -8.39 -26.90
C LEU A 108 -15.78 -8.51 -28.33
N LYS A 109 -16.24 -9.68 -28.71
CA LYS A 109 -16.94 -9.89 -30.02
C LYS A 109 -18.29 -9.22 -30.07
N SER A 110 -18.93 -8.97 -28.92
CA SER A 110 -20.25 -8.36 -28.83
C SER A 110 -20.22 -6.83 -28.84
N GLY A 111 -19.06 -6.22 -28.99
CA GLY A 111 -18.89 -4.77 -29.13
C GLY A 111 -18.32 -4.06 -27.90
N PHE A 112 -17.82 -4.82 -26.92
CA PHE A 112 -17.05 -4.24 -25.82
C PHE A 112 -15.57 -4.12 -26.19
N ARG A 113 -14.91 -3.06 -25.70
CA ARG A 113 -13.45 -2.94 -25.69
C ARG A 113 -12.88 -3.58 -24.41
N GLN A 114 -11.67 -4.12 -24.50
CA GLN A 114 -10.92 -4.52 -23.31
C GLN A 114 -10.68 -3.31 -22.43
N ALA A 115 -11.03 -3.40 -21.14
CA ALA A 115 -10.74 -2.35 -20.18
C ALA A 115 -9.23 -2.22 -19.93
N ASN A 116 -8.75 -0.98 -19.76
CA ASN A 116 -7.42 -0.69 -19.32
C ASN A 116 -7.27 -0.94 -17.82
N ARG A 117 -6.01 -0.92 -17.31
CA ARG A 117 -5.74 -0.97 -15.88
C ARG A 117 -6.38 0.22 -15.18
N GLY A 118 -7.07 -0.01 -14.07
CA GLY A 118 -7.70 1.03 -13.26
C GLY A 118 -8.89 1.74 -13.91
N GLU A 119 -9.35 1.33 -15.09
CA GLU A 119 -10.33 2.10 -15.85
C GLU A 119 -11.70 2.21 -15.17
N TYR A 120 -12.15 1.17 -14.45
CA TYR A 120 -13.41 1.26 -13.70
C TYR A 120 -13.32 2.26 -12.55
N THR A 121 -12.21 2.29 -11.82
CA THR A 121 -12.01 3.25 -10.73
C THR A 121 -11.79 4.67 -11.28
N PHE A 122 -11.10 4.80 -12.42
CA PHE A 122 -10.98 6.08 -13.12
C PHE A 122 -12.35 6.62 -13.54
N ARG A 123 -13.23 5.78 -14.12
CA ARG A 123 -14.61 6.17 -14.47
C ARG A 123 -15.42 6.57 -13.24
N ALA A 124 -15.27 5.84 -12.12
CA ALA A 124 -15.88 6.21 -10.86
C ALA A 124 -15.44 7.60 -10.40
N TYR A 125 -14.14 7.92 -10.53
CA TYR A 125 -13.59 9.23 -10.19
C TYR A 125 -14.13 10.34 -11.10
N ILE A 126 -14.04 10.19 -12.42
CA ILE A 126 -14.54 11.18 -13.40
C ILE A 126 -16.05 11.44 -13.24
N ASN A 127 -16.81 10.40 -12.91
CA ASN A 127 -18.27 10.49 -12.69
C ASN A 127 -18.63 10.95 -11.26
N GLY A 128 -17.66 11.43 -10.47
CA GLY A 128 -17.88 11.99 -9.12
C GLY A 128 -18.37 10.98 -8.09
N LYS A 129 -18.13 9.67 -8.31
CA LYS A 129 -18.51 8.61 -7.38
C LYS A 129 -17.50 8.44 -6.24
N THR A 130 -16.29 8.87 -6.45
CA THR A 130 -15.18 8.77 -5.50
C THR A 130 -14.20 9.92 -5.71
N ASP A 131 -13.49 10.30 -4.67
CA ASP A 131 -12.33 11.20 -4.74
C ASP A 131 -11.03 10.39 -4.96
N LEU A 132 -9.92 11.11 -5.19
CA LEU A 132 -8.65 10.44 -5.52
C LEU A 132 -8.05 9.70 -4.32
N THR A 133 -8.27 10.16 -3.08
CA THR A 133 -7.78 9.46 -1.89
C THR A 133 -8.45 8.10 -1.71
N LYS A 134 -9.76 8.02 -1.94
CA LYS A 134 -10.51 6.75 -1.92
C LYS A 134 -10.18 5.88 -3.12
N ALA A 135 -9.95 6.47 -4.29
CA ALA A 135 -9.54 5.72 -5.47
C ALA A 135 -8.22 4.98 -5.22
N GLU A 136 -7.19 5.67 -4.72
CA GLU A 136 -5.91 5.05 -4.37
C GLU A 136 -6.08 3.97 -3.27
N ALA A 137 -6.93 4.20 -2.27
CA ALA A 137 -7.22 3.25 -1.20
C ALA A 137 -7.84 1.92 -1.68
N VAL A 138 -8.54 1.90 -2.82
CA VAL A 138 -9.02 0.65 -3.45
C VAL A 138 -7.86 -0.28 -3.78
N LYS A 139 -6.77 0.26 -4.33
CA LYS A 139 -5.57 -0.52 -4.62
C LYS A 139 -4.89 -1.00 -3.33
N GLU A 140 -4.74 -0.12 -2.35
CA GLU A 140 -4.11 -0.44 -1.07
C GLU A 140 -4.83 -1.58 -0.33
N ILE A 141 -6.17 -1.61 -0.35
CA ILE A 141 -6.94 -2.72 0.23
C ILE A 141 -6.62 -4.05 -0.46
N ILE A 142 -6.50 -4.04 -1.79
CA ILE A 142 -6.21 -5.26 -2.56
C ILE A 142 -4.80 -5.76 -2.27
N ASP A 143 -3.85 -4.84 -2.14
CA ASP A 143 -2.43 -5.13 -1.90
C ASP A 143 -2.11 -5.35 -0.41
N SER A 144 -3.08 -5.18 0.49
CA SER A 144 -2.87 -5.32 1.94
C SER A 144 -2.48 -6.73 2.33
N HIS A 145 -1.38 -6.87 3.05
CA HIS A 145 -0.86 -8.14 3.51
C HIS A 145 -1.15 -8.47 4.98
N THR A 146 -1.59 -7.50 5.79
CA THR A 146 -1.94 -7.71 7.20
C THR A 146 -3.28 -7.06 7.53
N ASP A 147 -3.89 -7.48 8.64
CA ASP A 147 -5.13 -6.84 9.14
C ASP A 147 -4.92 -5.36 9.48
N VAL A 148 -3.74 -4.99 9.95
CA VAL A 148 -3.40 -3.60 10.27
C VAL A 148 -3.32 -2.80 8.96
N SER A 149 -2.57 -3.23 7.94
CA SER A 149 -2.50 -2.54 6.65
C SER A 149 -3.87 -2.45 5.98
N ARG A 150 -4.67 -3.52 6.02
CA ARG A 150 -6.07 -3.49 5.55
C ARG A 150 -6.91 -2.45 6.28
N SER A 151 -6.77 -2.35 7.61
CA SER A 151 -7.51 -1.38 8.42
C SER A 151 -7.15 0.07 8.07
N HIS A 152 -5.86 0.35 7.80
CA HIS A 152 -5.39 1.66 7.35
C HIS A 152 -6.00 2.03 5.99
N ALA A 153 -5.92 1.12 5.02
CA ALA A 153 -6.51 1.31 3.70
C ALA A 153 -8.05 1.46 3.76
N ALA A 154 -8.73 0.70 4.64
CA ALA A 154 -10.18 0.81 4.83
C ALA A 154 -10.57 2.17 5.42
N GLY A 155 -9.79 2.74 6.35
CA GLY A 155 -10.00 4.09 6.85
C GLY A 155 -9.93 5.14 5.74
N ARG A 156 -8.91 5.07 4.87
CA ARG A 156 -8.83 5.97 3.69
C ARG A 156 -10.00 5.77 2.73
N LEU A 157 -10.37 4.52 2.45
CA LEU A 157 -11.52 4.23 1.58
C LEU A 157 -12.84 4.75 2.19
N SER A 158 -12.99 4.74 3.51
CA SER A 158 -14.17 5.32 4.19
C SER A 158 -14.22 6.84 4.16
N GLY A 159 -13.11 7.50 3.76
CA GLY A 159 -13.00 8.95 3.61
C GLY A 159 -12.33 9.65 4.79
N GLU A 160 -11.70 8.94 5.73
CA GLU A 160 -11.03 9.58 6.87
C GLU A 160 -9.98 10.61 6.42
N LEU A 161 -9.12 10.25 5.46
CA LEU A 161 -8.11 11.17 4.92
C LEU A 161 -8.75 12.35 4.18
N PHE A 162 -9.76 12.08 3.33
CA PHE A 162 -10.49 13.14 2.64
C PHE A 162 -11.04 14.18 3.61
N ASN A 163 -11.71 13.73 4.67
CA ASN A 163 -12.31 14.61 5.68
C ASN A 163 -11.25 15.42 6.44
N GLN A 164 -10.07 14.84 6.70
CA GLN A 164 -8.96 15.58 7.31
C GLN A 164 -8.48 16.70 6.39
N ILE A 165 -8.20 16.40 5.12
CA ILE A 165 -7.77 17.39 4.12
C ILE A 165 -8.83 18.48 3.95
N ASP A 166 -10.11 18.10 3.81
CA ASP A 166 -11.21 19.07 3.67
C ASP A 166 -11.30 20.01 4.88
N SER A 167 -11.12 19.46 6.10
CA SER A 167 -11.10 20.30 7.31
C SER A 167 -9.94 21.30 7.34
N ILE A 168 -8.79 20.95 6.75
CA ILE A 168 -7.63 21.86 6.65
C ILE A 168 -7.88 22.91 5.56
N LYS A 169 -8.37 22.48 4.38
CA LYS A 169 -8.75 23.41 3.30
C LYS A 169 -9.73 24.46 3.79
N LYS A 170 -10.72 24.06 4.60
CA LYS A 170 -11.69 25.01 5.16
C LYS A 170 -11.04 26.08 6.03
N LEU A 171 -10.09 25.73 6.92
CA LEU A 171 -9.38 26.72 7.73
C LEU A 171 -8.63 27.73 6.84
N ILE A 172 -7.97 27.27 5.78
CA ILE A 172 -7.25 28.13 4.85
C ILE A 172 -8.21 29.02 4.05
N ILE A 173 -9.33 28.47 3.58
CA ILE A 173 -10.37 29.23 2.84
C ILE A 173 -11.00 30.29 3.73
N ASP A 174 -11.35 29.97 4.98
CA ASP A 174 -11.94 30.92 5.92
C ASP A 174 -10.95 32.07 6.20
N THR A 175 -9.65 31.79 6.28
CA THR A 175 -8.58 32.81 6.39
C THR A 175 -8.46 33.66 5.13
N LEU A 176 -8.44 33.07 3.93
CA LEU A 176 -8.39 33.79 2.66
C LEU A 176 -9.57 34.76 2.52
N ALA A 177 -10.78 34.28 2.84
CA ALA A 177 -11.96 35.11 2.78
C ALA A 177 -11.88 36.36 3.72
N ALA A 178 -11.26 36.20 4.90
CA ALA A 178 -11.01 37.30 5.82
C ALA A 178 -10.02 38.32 5.22
N ILE A 179 -8.92 37.82 4.62
CA ILE A 179 -7.90 38.69 3.98
C ILE A 179 -8.48 39.45 2.77
N GLU A 180 -9.28 38.79 1.93
CA GLU A 180 -9.90 39.41 0.77
C GLU A 180 -10.82 40.58 1.16
N VAL A 181 -11.59 40.44 2.25
CA VAL A 181 -12.43 41.48 2.80
C VAL A 181 -11.59 42.72 3.19
N GLU A 182 -10.43 42.48 3.83
CA GLU A 182 -9.53 43.57 4.24
C GLU A 182 -8.85 44.26 3.04
N ILE A 183 -8.50 43.50 2.00
CA ILE A 183 -7.96 44.09 0.75
C ILE A 183 -8.99 45.00 0.08
N GLU A 184 -10.27 44.61 0.07
CA GLU A 184 -11.34 45.39 -0.54
C GLU A 184 -11.77 46.62 0.32
N TYR A 185 -11.72 46.48 1.65
CA TYR A 185 -12.20 47.48 2.61
C TYR A 185 -11.15 47.72 3.72
N PRO A 186 -9.97 48.29 3.38
CA PRO A 186 -8.92 48.48 4.37
C PRO A 186 -9.36 49.39 5.51
N GLU A 187 -9.35 48.86 6.73
CA GLU A 187 -9.56 49.71 7.92
C GLU A 187 -8.24 50.40 8.29
N ASP A 188 -8.33 51.71 8.64
CA ASP A 188 -7.16 52.54 8.87
C ASP A 188 -6.32 52.06 10.06
N GLU A 189 -5.03 51.73 9.84
CA GLU A 189 -3.97 51.50 10.82
C GLU A 189 -3.83 50.04 11.39
N GLU A 190 -4.42 48.98 10.81
CA GLU A 190 -4.14 47.63 11.22
C GLU A 190 -2.85 47.09 10.56
N THR A 191 -2.11 46.25 11.31
CA THR A 191 -0.97 45.53 10.74
C THR A 191 -1.46 44.28 10.01
N ILE A 192 -0.73 43.85 8.99
CA ILE A 192 -1.09 42.62 8.21
C ILE A 192 -1.30 41.40 9.16
N ALA A 193 -0.56 41.34 10.27
CA ALA A 193 -0.69 40.29 11.25
C ALA A 193 -2.03 40.31 12.03
N ASP A 194 -2.74 41.45 12.04
CA ASP A 194 -4.03 41.61 12.76
C ASP A 194 -5.23 41.34 11.85
N THR A 195 -5.01 41.19 10.54
CA THR A 195 -6.05 41.09 9.51
C THR A 195 -6.82 39.79 9.52
N PHE A 196 -6.23 38.68 10.05
CA PHE A 196 -6.86 37.37 10.07
C PHE A 196 -6.56 36.59 11.38
N ASP A 197 -7.41 35.61 11.67
CA ASP A 197 -7.20 34.76 12.86
C ASP A 197 -6.03 33.78 12.63
N ARG A 198 -4.90 34.08 13.23
CA ARG A 198 -3.69 33.25 13.18
C ARG A 198 -3.91 31.85 13.73
N ALA A 199 -4.85 31.66 14.66
CA ALA A 199 -5.12 30.36 15.29
C ALA A 199 -5.61 29.33 14.27
N ASP A 200 -6.33 29.76 13.24
CA ASP A 200 -6.79 28.87 12.16
C ASP A 200 -5.59 28.38 11.31
N ILE A 201 -4.67 29.28 10.95
CA ILE A 201 -3.45 28.90 10.20
C ILE A 201 -2.51 28.03 11.04
N GLU A 202 -2.30 28.35 12.31
CA GLU A 202 -1.48 27.52 13.23
C GLU A 202 -2.10 26.14 13.43
N THR A 203 -3.44 26.07 13.47
CA THR A 203 -4.17 24.79 13.52
C THR A 203 -3.99 24.02 12.22
N ALA A 204 -4.07 24.66 11.06
CA ALA A 204 -3.82 24.03 9.76
C ALA A 204 -2.39 23.50 9.67
N ILE A 205 -1.38 24.29 10.05
CA ILE A 205 0.03 23.87 10.11
C ILE A 205 0.20 22.64 11.02
N THR A 206 -0.42 22.64 12.20
CA THR A 206 -0.32 21.52 13.14
C THR A 206 -0.92 20.23 12.53
N LYS A 207 -2.09 20.32 11.91
CA LYS A 207 -2.73 19.18 11.24
C LYS A 207 -1.91 18.67 10.05
N LEU A 208 -1.38 19.57 9.22
CA LEU A 208 -0.51 19.22 8.08
C LEU A 208 0.77 18.54 8.56
N GLN A 209 1.41 19.07 9.61
CA GLN A 209 2.60 18.48 10.20
C GLN A 209 2.32 17.04 10.70
N ASN A 210 1.20 16.83 11.42
CA ASN A 210 0.81 15.49 11.89
C ASN A 210 0.61 14.50 10.73
N LEU A 211 0.00 14.95 9.62
CA LEU A 211 -0.14 14.11 8.42
C LEU A 211 1.21 13.75 7.81
N VAL A 212 2.13 14.72 7.68
CA VAL A 212 3.49 14.45 7.17
C VAL A 212 4.25 13.48 8.08
N ASP A 213 4.16 13.66 9.40
CA ASP A 213 4.84 12.82 10.38
C ASP A 213 4.29 11.39 10.41
N SER A 214 3.00 11.21 10.10
CA SER A 214 2.38 9.89 10.01
C SER A 214 2.93 9.03 8.86
N TRP A 215 3.46 9.66 7.80
CA TRP A 215 3.87 8.99 6.56
C TRP A 215 4.85 7.84 6.76
N LYS A 216 5.84 8.01 7.64
CA LYS A 216 6.84 6.95 7.87
C LYS A 216 6.20 5.67 8.42
N GLY A 217 5.22 5.81 9.31
CA GLY A 217 4.46 4.68 9.84
C GLY A 217 3.55 4.05 8.78
N GLU A 218 2.82 4.86 8.04
CA GLU A 218 1.92 4.39 6.98
C GLU A 218 2.69 3.63 5.89
N LYS A 219 3.84 4.13 5.46
CA LYS A 219 4.71 3.46 4.48
C LYS A 219 5.17 2.08 4.96
N LEU A 220 5.51 1.94 6.24
CA LEU A 220 5.86 0.64 6.82
C LEU A 220 4.74 -0.39 6.65
N TYR A 221 3.49 0.03 6.86
CA TYR A 221 2.33 -0.86 6.73
C TYR A 221 1.91 -1.13 5.28
N GLN A 222 2.29 -0.29 4.34
CA GLN A 222 2.02 -0.47 2.90
C GLN A 222 3.08 -1.32 2.21
N ASP A 223 4.34 -0.90 2.29
CA ASP A 223 5.45 -1.53 1.57
C ASP A 223 5.98 -2.78 2.29
N GLY A 224 5.70 -2.88 3.60
CA GLY A 224 6.26 -3.89 4.47
C GLY A 224 7.75 -3.66 4.76
N ALA A 225 8.20 -4.08 5.95
CA ALA A 225 9.59 -4.01 6.32
C ALA A 225 10.45 -5.04 5.60
N ARG A 226 11.58 -4.65 5.05
CA ARG A 226 12.56 -5.56 4.44
C ARG A 226 13.44 -6.18 5.51
N VAL A 227 13.26 -7.48 5.78
CA VAL A 227 14.02 -8.22 6.78
C VAL A 227 14.92 -9.25 6.11
N VAL A 228 16.22 -9.10 6.28
CA VAL A 228 17.25 -9.96 5.68
C VAL A 228 17.79 -10.94 6.71
N LEU A 229 17.80 -12.23 6.39
CA LEU A 229 18.43 -13.28 7.19
C LEU A 229 19.89 -13.44 6.77
N ALA A 230 20.82 -13.04 7.63
CA ALA A 230 22.25 -13.16 7.41
C ALA A 230 22.91 -14.14 8.41
N GLY A 231 24.16 -14.55 8.17
CA GLY A 231 24.91 -15.43 9.03
C GLY A 231 25.55 -16.60 8.29
N LYS A 232 26.43 -17.33 8.97
CA LYS A 232 27.22 -18.44 8.40
C LYS A 232 26.36 -19.58 7.86
N THR A 233 26.97 -20.43 7.06
CA THR A 233 26.39 -21.69 6.59
C THR A 233 25.97 -22.54 7.80
N ASN A 234 24.80 -23.19 7.72
CA ASN A 234 24.26 -24.02 8.79
C ASN A 234 23.91 -23.31 10.12
N ALA A 235 23.94 -21.98 10.20
CA ALA A 235 23.43 -21.24 11.34
C ALA A 235 21.90 -21.40 11.52
N GLY A 236 21.20 -21.89 10.49
CA GLY A 236 19.77 -22.18 10.54
C GLY A 236 18.88 -21.10 9.94
N LYS A 237 19.39 -20.32 8.98
CA LYS A 237 18.63 -19.27 8.26
C LYS A 237 17.33 -19.78 7.67
N SER A 238 17.39 -20.81 6.81
CA SER A 238 16.18 -21.38 6.19
C SER A 238 15.26 -22.04 7.22
N SER A 239 15.78 -22.52 8.35
CA SER A 239 14.94 -23.02 9.44
C SER A 239 14.18 -21.89 10.13
N LEU A 240 14.83 -20.76 10.38
CA LEU A 240 14.18 -19.57 10.94
C LEU A 240 13.19 -18.98 9.95
N PHE A 241 13.53 -18.85 8.68
CA PHE A 241 12.64 -18.43 7.61
C PHE A 241 11.34 -19.24 7.62
N ASN A 242 11.44 -20.56 7.58
CA ASN A 242 10.27 -21.43 7.61
C ASN A 242 9.52 -21.39 8.96
N ALA A 243 10.21 -21.17 10.08
CA ALA A 243 9.57 -21.04 11.39
C ALA A 243 8.75 -19.75 11.47
N ILE A 244 9.27 -18.62 10.99
CA ILE A 244 8.52 -17.36 10.92
C ILE A 244 7.28 -17.54 10.04
N LEU A 245 7.41 -18.11 8.85
CA LEU A 245 6.28 -18.32 7.95
C LEU A 245 5.22 -19.29 8.50
N LYS A 246 5.61 -20.24 9.34
CA LYS A 246 4.69 -21.21 9.97
C LYS A 246 3.91 -20.60 11.14
N GLU A 247 4.59 -19.85 12.01
CA GLU A 247 4.00 -19.23 13.21
C GLU A 247 3.05 -18.09 12.82
N GLU A 248 3.43 -17.26 11.88
CA GLU A 248 2.76 -16.00 11.50
C GLU A 248 1.95 -16.12 10.21
N ARG A 249 1.48 -17.33 9.87
CA ARG A 249 0.75 -17.61 8.62
C ARG A 249 1.37 -16.92 7.41
N ALA A 250 2.18 -17.66 6.65
CA ALA A 250 2.64 -17.18 5.34
C ALA A 250 1.44 -16.60 4.58
N ILE A 251 1.54 -15.34 4.21
CA ILE A 251 0.56 -14.74 3.31
C ILE A 251 0.93 -15.30 1.94
N VAL A 252 0.29 -16.42 1.59
CA VAL A 252 0.52 -17.08 0.31
C VAL A 252 -0.08 -16.20 -0.77
N SER A 253 0.74 -15.47 -1.47
CA SER A 253 0.34 -14.89 -2.76
C SER A 253 0.60 -15.95 -3.83
N ASP A 254 -0.45 -16.64 -4.26
CA ASP A 254 -0.44 -17.56 -5.41
C ASP A 254 -0.30 -16.80 -6.76
N ILE A 255 0.48 -15.74 -6.80
CA ILE A 255 0.80 -15.08 -8.07
C ILE A 255 1.95 -15.85 -8.72
N GLU A 256 1.60 -16.86 -9.52
CA GLU A 256 2.53 -17.47 -10.48
C GLU A 256 3.12 -16.39 -11.39
N GLY A 257 4.40 -16.11 -11.26
CA GLY A 257 5.13 -15.24 -12.19
C GLY A 257 6.25 -14.40 -11.59
N THR A 258 6.41 -14.31 -10.26
CA THR A 258 7.48 -13.52 -9.63
C THR A 258 8.66 -14.36 -9.12
N THR A 259 8.69 -15.66 -9.41
CA THR A 259 9.72 -16.59 -8.94
C THR A 259 10.91 -16.62 -9.91
N ARG A 260 11.66 -15.54 -10.06
CA ARG A 260 12.88 -15.67 -10.89
C ARG A 260 14.19 -15.39 -10.20
N ASP A 261 14.30 -14.68 -9.09
CA ASP A 261 15.66 -14.39 -8.56
C ASP A 261 15.85 -14.37 -7.03
N TRP A 262 14.76 -14.41 -6.18
CA TRP A 262 14.91 -14.34 -4.73
C TRP A 262 13.85 -15.19 -4.02
N LEU A 263 14.23 -15.89 -2.93
CA LEU A 263 13.25 -16.46 -2.00
C LEU A 263 12.73 -15.30 -1.11
N GLU A 264 11.76 -14.59 -1.63
CA GLU A 264 11.02 -13.55 -0.92
C GLU A 264 9.68 -14.14 -0.44
N SER A 265 9.34 -13.89 0.81
CA SER A 265 8.03 -14.28 1.34
C SER A 265 7.51 -13.23 2.30
N TRP A 266 6.19 -13.04 2.29
CA TRP A 266 5.52 -12.14 3.20
C TRP A 266 5.13 -12.85 4.49
N ALA A 267 5.33 -12.17 5.63
CA ALA A 267 4.88 -12.59 6.94
C ALA A 267 4.29 -11.39 7.70
N SER A 268 3.55 -11.66 8.77
CA SER A 268 3.05 -10.63 9.68
C SER A 268 3.76 -10.76 11.02
N ILE A 269 4.54 -9.79 11.43
CA ILE A 269 5.20 -9.78 12.75
C ILE A 269 4.47 -8.80 13.67
N ASN A 270 3.67 -9.31 14.59
CA ASN A 270 2.82 -8.50 15.47
C ASN A 270 1.96 -7.47 14.70
N GLY A 271 1.41 -7.87 13.54
CA GLY A 271 0.60 -7.01 12.67
C GLY A 271 1.39 -6.15 11.68
N ILE A 272 2.74 -6.10 11.78
CA ILE A 272 3.60 -5.40 10.83
C ILE A 272 3.85 -6.32 9.64
N PRO A 273 3.55 -5.91 8.40
CA PRO A 273 3.91 -6.67 7.21
C PRO A 273 5.43 -6.68 7.04
N VAL A 274 5.99 -7.86 6.82
CA VAL A 274 7.43 -8.08 6.69
C VAL A 274 7.72 -8.87 5.42
N ARG A 275 8.66 -8.38 4.64
CA ARG A 275 9.22 -9.06 3.47
C ARG A 275 10.52 -9.75 3.90
N LEU A 276 10.47 -11.07 4.02
CA LEU A 276 11.60 -11.90 4.44
C LEU A 276 12.45 -12.29 3.23
N PHE A 277 13.76 -12.07 3.32
CA PHE A 277 14.74 -12.46 2.32
C PHE A 277 15.70 -13.51 2.88
N ASP A 278 15.66 -14.75 2.32
CA ASP A 278 16.60 -15.81 2.67
C ASP A 278 17.81 -15.78 1.74
N THR A 279 18.96 -15.37 2.26
CA THR A 279 20.22 -15.37 1.52
C THR A 279 20.80 -16.75 1.24
N ALA A 280 20.29 -17.82 1.89
CA ALA A 280 20.73 -19.20 1.68
C ALA A 280 20.09 -19.86 0.44
N GLY A 281 18.92 -19.40 -0.02
CA GLY A 281 18.21 -19.92 -1.20
C GLY A 281 18.93 -19.69 -2.53
N LEU A 282 19.94 -18.84 -2.56
CA LEU A 282 20.75 -18.51 -3.75
C LEU A 282 21.71 -19.64 -4.21
N ARG A 283 21.67 -20.82 -3.58
CA ARG A 283 22.65 -21.90 -3.75
C ARG A 283 22.32 -22.97 -4.80
N GLN A 284 21.36 -22.79 -5.69
CA GLN A 284 21.04 -23.84 -6.68
C GLN A 284 21.90 -23.84 -7.96
N THR A 285 23.00 -23.09 -8.04
CA THR A 285 23.97 -23.21 -9.15
C THR A 285 25.41 -23.17 -8.63
N SER A 286 26.01 -24.36 -8.61
CA SER A 286 27.45 -24.78 -8.63
C SER A 286 28.58 -23.78 -8.32
N ASP A 287 29.38 -24.15 -7.33
CA ASP A 287 30.85 -24.04 -7.11
C ASP A 287 31.66 -22.72 -7.21
N ILE A 288 31.10 -21.57 -7.56
CA ILE A 288 31.86 -20.30 -7.58
C ILE A 288 31.32 -19.27 -6.56
N ILE A 289 30.42 -19.65 -5.66
CA ILE A 289 29.41 -18.77 -5.04
C ILE A 289 29.66 -18.47 -3.55
N GLU A 290 30.64 -19.06 -2.89
CA GLU A 290 30.86 -18.78 -1.46
C GLU A 290 31.30 -17.31 -1.22
N ALA A 291 32.18 -16.79 -2.05
CA ALA A 291 32.60 -15.39 -2.01
C ALA A 291 31.49 -14.42 -2.51
N LYS A 292 30.76 -14.80 -3.58
CA LYS A 292 29.63 -14.00 -4.09
C LYS A 292 28.43 -14.00 -3.14
N GLY A 293 28.17 -15.07 -2.40
CA GLY A 293 27.08 -15.15 -1.43
C GLY A 293 27.25 -14.21 -0.23
N VAL A 294 28.48 -13.97 0.19
CA VAL A 294 28.80 -12.99 1.27
C VAL A 294 28.68 -11.55 0.75
N GLU A 295 29.14 -11.28 -0.46
CA GLU A 295 29.04 -9.96 -1.10
C GLU A 295 27.60 -9.59 -1.46
N LEU A 296 26.80 -10.56 -1.90
CA LEU A 296 25.37 -10.42 -2.18
C LEU A 296 24.56 -10.20 -0.89
N SER A 297 24.92 -10.91 0.20
CA SER A 297 24.32 -10.68 1.52
C SER A 297 24.64 -9.30 2.07
N LYS A 298 25.82 -8.77 1.78
CA LYS A 298 26.20 -7.38 2.14
C LYS A 298 25.40 -6.35 1.34
N ASN A 299 25.19 -6.58 0.03
CA ASN A 299 24.42 -5.66 -0.80
C ASN A 299 22.92 -5.67 -0.44
N LEU A 300 22.35 -6.82 -0.10
CA LEU A 300 20.96 -6.93 0.38
C LEU A 300 20.78 -6.31 1.78
N ALA A 301 21.78 -6.44 2.64
CA ALA A 301 21.76 -5.84 3.96
C ALA A 301 21.74 -4.31 3.88
N ASN A 302 22.40 -3.70 2.90
CA ASN A 302 22.48 -2.23 2.77
C ASN A 302 21.13 -1.53 2.51
N ASP A 303 20.11 -2.27 2.05
CA ASP A 303 18.76 -1.75 1.81
C ASP A 303 17.72 -2.38 2.76
N ALA A 304 18.16 -3.05 3.84
CA ALA A 304 17.27 -3.72 4.78
C ALA A 304 16.79 -2.75 5.87
N ASP A 305 15.50 -2.85 6.24
CA ASP A 305 14.98 -2.16 7.41
C ASP A 305 15.41 -2.85 8.71
N LEU A 306 15.73 -4.17 8.62
CA LEU A 306 16.23 -4.97 9.73
C LEU A 306 17.05 -6.15 9.22
N VAL A 307 18.20 -6.40 9.83
CA VAL A 307 19.03 -7.59 9.60
C VAL A 307 18.91 -8.52 10.79
N LEU A 308 18.56 -9.79 10.56
CA LEU A 308 18.65 -10.86 11.55
C LEU A 308 19.94 -11.63 11.30
N TYR A 309 20.95 -11.43 12.15
CA TYR A 309 22.23 -12.12 12.03
C TYR A 309 22.25 -13.38 12.88
N LEU A 310 22.24 -14.54 12.21
CA LEU A 310 22.15 -15.85 12.87
C LEU A 310 23.53 -16.41 13.23
N VAL A 311 23.66 -16.81 14.49
CA VAL A 311 24.82 -17.51 15.06
C VAL A 311 24.37 -18.85 15.61
N ASP A 312 25.14 -19.92 15.39
CA ASP A 312 24.88 -21.22 16.00
C ASP A 312 25.28 -21.17 17.48
N SER A 313 24.32 -21.38 18.40
CA SER A 313 24.56 -21.31 19.86
C SER A 313 25.63 -22.32 20.33
N THR A 314 25.85 -23.42 19.61
CA THR A 314 26.85 -24.43 19.96
C THR A 314 28.28 -24.02 19.56
N ALA A 315 28.42 -23.23 18.49
CA ALA A 315 29.71 -22.74 18.00
C ALA A 315 30.11 -21.42 18.64
N GLY A 316 29.13 -20.58 19.02
CA GLY A 316 29.35 -19.24 19.55
C GLY A 316 29.78 -18.24 18.47
N LEU A 317 30.13 -17.02 18.90
CA LEU A 317 30.48 -15.90 18.03
C LEU A 317 31.94 -16.00 17.58
N SER A 318 32.16 -16.09 16.27
CA SER A 318 33.49 -16.09 15.65
C SER A 318 33.98 -14.68 15.33
N ASP A 319 35.23 -14.53 14.91
CA ASP A 319 35.76 -13.21 14.54
C ASP A 319 35.16 -12.65 13.26
N ASP A 320 34.83 -13.48 12.26
CA ASP A 320 34.09 -13.04 11.07
C ASP A 320 32.69 -12.53 11.41
N ASP A 321 32.01 -13.17 12.39
CA ASP A 321 30.70 -12.72 12.87
C ASP A 321 30.79 -11.34 13.52
N LYS A 322 31.84 -11.13 14.32
CA LYS A 322 32.13 -9.82 14.95
C LYS A 322 32.43 -8.76 13.88
N GLU A 323 33.23 -9.11 12.86
CA GLU A 323 33.53 -8.20 11.76
C GLU A 323 32.27 -7.78 11.01
N PHE A 324 31.37 -8.71 10.68
CA PHE A 324 30.09 -8.41 10.06
C PHE A 324 29.25 -7.44 10.90
N VAL A 325 29.09 -7.75 12.20
CA VAL A 325 28.30 -6.94 13.13
C VAL A 325 28.86 -5.51 13.26
N CYS A 326 30.19 -5.34 13.25
CA CYS A 326 30.84 -4.03 13.30
C CYS A 326 30.63 -3.19 12.03
N HIS A 327 30.51 -3.83 10.87
CA HIS A 327 30.39 -3.15 9.58
C HIS A 327 28.93 -2.98 9.11
N CYS A 328 27.97 -3.66 9.74
CA CYS A 328 26.54 -3.49 9.45
C CYS A 328 26.07 -2.11 9.91
N LYS A 329 25.56 -1.32 9.00
CA LYS A 329 25.03 0.03 9.27
C LYS A 329 23.54 0.01 9.58
N GLU A 330 22.85 -1.02 9.12
CA GLU A 330 21.42 -1.17 9.25
C GLU A 330 21.03 -1.70 10.64
N PRO A 331 19.79 -1.45 11.10
CA PRO A 331 19.29 -2.03 12.34
C PRO A 331 19.51 -3.55 12.37
N LEU A 332 20.04 -4.07 13.47
CA LEU A 332 20.51 -5.44 13.57
C LEU A 332 19.99 -6.11 14.84
N ILE A 333 19.57 -7.38 14.73
CA ILE A 333 19.38 -8.30 15.86
C ILE A 333 20.34 -9.48 15.71
N ILE A 334 21.12 -9.78 16.76
CA ILE A 334 21.96 -10.97 16.81
C ILE A 334 21.13 -12.13 17.35
N VAL A 335 20.95 -13.17 16.54
CA VAL A 335 20.07 -14.30 16.84
C VAL A 335 20.92 -15.56 17.09
N PHE A 336 21.05 -15.99 18.34
CA PHE A 336 21.63 -17.27 18.70
C PHE A 336 20.61 -18.38 18.50
N ASN A 337 20.74 -19.12 17.40
CA ASN A 337 19.85 -20.21 17.05
C ASN A 337 20.38 -21.57 17.60
N LYS A 338 19.55 -22.60 17.61
CA LYS A 338 19.80 -23.95 18.16
C LYS A 338 20.08 -23.93 19.67
N ALA A 339 19.39 -23.04 20.38
CA ALA A 339 19.53 -22.92 21.83
C ALA A 339 19.14 -24.19 22.61
N ASP A 340 18.39 -25.09 21.99
CA ASP A 340 18.08 -26.43 22.51
C ASP A 340 19.30 -27.37 22.62
N LYS A 341 20.34 -27.11 21.81
CA LYS A 341 21.57 -27.94 21.79
C LYS A 341 22.71 -27.37 22.63
N ALA A 342 22.59 -26.12 23.07
CA ALA A 342 23.57 -25.48 23.94
C ALA A 342 23.19 -25.70 25.40
N ASP A 343 24.17 -26.18 26.22
CA ASP A 343 23.98 -26.26 27.66
C ASP A 343 23.97 -24.87 28.32
N GLU A 344 23.60 -24.79 29.60
CA GLU A 344 23.53 -23.52 30.31
C GLU A 344 24.90 -22.82 30.41
N MET A 345 25.99 -23.57 30.49
CA MET A 345 27.33 -23.00 30.54
C MET A 345 27.66 -22.32 29.19
N GLN A 346 27.30 -22.96 28.07
CA GLN A 346 27.50 -22.36 26.74
C GLN A 346 26.62 -21.12 26.50
N LYS A 347 25.36 -21.15 26.96
CA LYS A 347 24.46 -19.98 26.87
C LYS A 347 25.03 -18.79 27.67
N ASN A 348 25.48 -19.05 28.88
CA ASN A 348 26.10 -18.01 29.74
C ASN A 348 27.38 -17.48 29.11
N LYS A 349 28.22 -18.34 28.54
CA LYS A 349 29.45 -17.95 27.84
C LYS A 349 29.13 -17.08 26.61
N ASN A 350 28.14 -17.49 25.79
CA ASN A 350 27.71 -16.71 24.64
C ASN A 350 27.18 -15.32 25.08
N SER A 351 26.36 -15.27 26.12
CA SER A 351 25.84 -14.01 26.68
C SER A 351 26.96 -13.09 27.19
N SER A 352 27.97 -13.65 27.91
CA SER A 352 29.10 -12.85 28.38
C SER A 352 29.96 -12.34 27.23
N THR A 353 30.29 -13.23 26.27
CA THR A 353 31.11 -12.89 25.09
C THR A 353 30.48 -11.79 24.25
N ILE A 354 29.17 -11.90 23.98
CA ILE A 354 28.46 -10.89 23.16
C ILE A 354 28.35 -9.55 23.90
N ASN A 355 28.07 -9.57 25.20
CA ASN A 355 27.99 -8.33 26.00
C ASN A 355 29.33 -7.61 26.06
N GLU A 356 30.45 -8.32 26.30
CA GLU A 356 31.80 -7.75 26.27
C GLU A 356 32.13 -7.14 24.89
N PHE A 357 31.75 -7.85 23.81
CA PHE A 357 31.96 -7.39 22.43
C PHE A 357 31.19 -6.10 22.17
N LEU A 358 29.88 -6.09 22.46
CA LEU A 358 29.02 -4.92 22.24
C LEU A 358 29.50 -3.70 23.06
N GLN A 359 29.96 -3.90 24.31
CA GLN A 359 30.51 -2.83 25.15
C GLN A 359 31.81 -2.26 24.56
N LYS A 360 32.72 -3.12 24.06
CA LYS A 360 34.02 -2.70 23.49
C LYS A 360 33.82 -1.92 22.17
N THR A 361 32.83 -2.29 21.39
CA THR A 361 32.58 -1.69 20.06
C THR A 361 31.65 -0.48 20.11
N LYS A 362 31.15 -0.10 21.29
CA LYS A 362 30.16 0.98 21.48
C LYS A 362 28.83 0.77 20.73
N ILE A 363 28.52 -0.47 20.34
CA ILE A 363 27.25 -0.87 19.71
C ILE A 363 26.30 -1.39 20.80
N ASN A 364 26.22 -0.69 21.92
CA ASN A 364 25.55 -1.14 23.16
C ASN A 364 24.03 -1.36 23.04
N GLN A 365 23.41 -0.95 21.93
CA GLN A 365 21.96 -1.04 21.75
C GLN A 365 21.52 -2.19 20.81
N THR A 366 22.46 -3.02 20.33
CA THR A 366 22.09 -4.15 19.46
C THR A 366 21.37 -5.24 20.26
N PRO A 367 20.10 -5.54 20.01
CA PRO A 367 19.40 -6.58 20.71
C PRO A 367 19.94 -7.97 20.39
N VAL A 368 19.86 -8.86 21.38
CA VAL A 368 20.24 -10.27 21.25
C VAL A 368 19.04 -11.14 21.57
N ALA A 369 18.81 -12.18 20.76
CA ALA A 369 17.77 -13.18 20.98
C ALA A 369 18.35 -14.59 20.97
N PHE A 370 17.87 -15.47 21.86
CA PHE A 370 18.20 -16.89 21.88
C PHE A 370 16.97 -17.68 21.45
N ILE A 371 17.09 -18.47 20.37
CA ILE A 371 15.97 -19.18 19.80
C ILE A 371 16.30 -20.64 19.48
N CYS A 372 15.26 -21.45 19.33
CA CYS A 372 15.32 -22.71 18.61
C CYS A 372 14.31 -22.67 17.45
N ALA A 373 14.78 -22.37 16.24
CA ALA A 373 13.93 -22.29 15.06
C ALA A 373 13.20 -23.59 14.70
N LYS A 374 13.64 -24.74 15.26
CA LYS A 374 13.03 -26.05 15.01
C LYS A 374 11.73 -26.27 15.79
N ASN A 375 11.68 -25.83 17.03
CA ASN A 375 10.54 -26.04 17.96
C ASN A 375 9.77 -24.76 18.31
N GLY A 376 10.26 -23.59 17.87
CA GLY A 376 9.59 -22.30 18.10
C GLY A 376 10.02 -21.57 19.38
N ASP A 377 10.86 -22.17 20.23
CA ASP A 377 11.30 -21.54 21.48
C ASP A 377 12.03 -20.22 21.20
N GLY A 378 11.67 -19.17 21.94
CA GLY A 378 12.27 -17.84 21.85
C GLY A 378 11.81 -16.98 20.65
N LEU A 379 10.95 -17.50 19.74
CA LEU A 379 10.45 -16.73 18.59
C LEU A 379 9.61 -15.53 19.04
N LYS A 380 8.80 -15.67 20.09
CA LYS A 380 7.99 -14.56 20.60
C LYS A 380 8.85 -13.38 21.05
N ASP A 381 9.93 -13.63 21.81
CA ASP A 381 10.89 -12.59 22.21
C ASP A 381 11.58 -11.95 21.01
N LEU A 382 11.94 -12.76 20.00
CA LEU A 382 12.48 -12.24 18.73
C LEU A 382 11.48 -11.31 18.04
N PHE A 383 10.21 -11.70 17.92
CA PHE A 383 9.16 -10.88 17.28
C PHE A 383 8.89 -9.58 18.02
N GLU A 384 8.91 -9.59 19.35
CA GLU A 384 8.80 -8.37 20.16
C GLU A 384 9.97 -7.40 19.91
N LYS A 385 11.20 -7.93 19.81
CA LYS A 385 12.39 -7.14 19.48
C LYS A 385 12.35 -6.58 18.06
N MET A 386 11.94 -7.40 17.08
CA MET A 386 11.74 -6.97 15.70
C MET A 386 10.72 -5.84 15.63
N SER A 387 9.56 -6.04 16.21
CA SER A 387 8.48 -5.04 16.24
C SER A 387 8.96 -3.72 16.84
N LYS A 388 9.65 -3.77 17.99
CA LYS A 388 10.18 -2.58 18.67
C LYS A 388 11.18 -1.79 17.80
N ILE A 389 12.02 -2.47 17.02
CA ILE A 389 12.97 -1.79 16.12
C ILE A 389 12.23 -1.18 14.94
N LEU A 390 11.35 -1.95 14.29
CA LEU A 390 10.64 -1.54 13.09
C LEU A 390 9.67 -0.37 13.35
N THR A 391 9.11 -0.29 14.56
CA THR A 391 8.23 0.82 14.97
C THR A 391 8.94 1.92 15.74
N SER A 392 10.27 1.86 15.86
CA SER A 392 11.05 2.86 16.60
C SER A 392 10.89 4.25 15.98
N GLY A 393 10.45 5.22 16.79
CA GLY A 393 10.22 6.59 16.35
C GLY A 393 8.92 6.77 15.53
N LEU A 394 8.04 5.78 15.54
CA LEU A 394 6.69 5.89 14.97
C LEU A 394 5.66 6.11 16.07
N SER A 395 4.64 6.91 15.79
CA SER A 395 3.43 6.95 16.63
C SER A 395 2.70 5.62 16.47
N THR A 396 2.47 4.91 17.58
CA THR A 396 1.73 3.64 17.60
C THR A 396 0.24 3.85 17.84
N GLU A 397 -0.17 5.04 18.27
CA GLU A 397 -1.57 5.39 18.48
C GLU A 397 -2.14 5.95 17.17
N ARG A 398 -2.99 5.14 16.55
CA ARG A 398 -3.72 5.54 15.36
C ARG A 398 -5.09 6.06 15.74
N GLU A 399 -5.30 7.36 15.67
CA GLU A 399 -6.62 7.97 15.78
C GLU A 399 -7.38 8.00 14.45
N GLN A 400 -6.66 8.23 13.33
CA GLN A 400 -7.23 8.35 11.98
C GLN A 400 -6.26 7.83 10.91
N ALA A 401 -6.76 7.58 9.68
CA ALA A 401 -5.93 7.16 8.54
C ALA A 401 -5.00 8.30 8.11
N GLY A 402 -3.69 7.99 8.00
CA GLY A 402 -2.68 8.90 7.48
C GLY A 402 -2.55 8.85 5.95
N LEU A 403 -1.46 9.41 5.43
CA LEU A 403 -1.19 9.48 3.98
C LEU A 403 -0.97 8.10 3.37
N GLY A 404 -1.59 7.86 2.21
CA GLY A 404 -1.59 6.58 1.51
C GLY A 404 -0.56 6.46 0.38
N SER A 405 0.13 7.53 -0.03
CA SER A 405 1.10 7.48 -1.11
C SER A 405 2.19 8.55 -0.98
N ALA A 406 3.34 8.31 -1.64
CA ALA A 406 4.42 9.30 -1.70
C ALA A 406 3.95 10.61 -2.34
N ARG A 407 3.11 10.54 -3.37
CA ARG A 407 2.48 11.68 -4.00
C ARG A 407 1.70 12.53 -2.99
N GLN A 408 0.78 11.89 -2.24
CA GLN A 408 0.00 12.58 -1.20
C GLN A 408 0.93 13.24 -0.17
N LYS A 409 2.02 12.57 0.22
CA LYS A 409 3.02 13.13 1.15
C LYS A 409 3.71 14.35 0.57
N GLU A 410 4.10 14.34 -0.69
CA GLU A 410 4.74 15.46 -1.38
C GLU A 410 3.80 16.66 -1.45
N SER A 411 2.56 16.50 -1.90
CA SER A 411 1.56 17.57 -1.98
C SER A 411 1.20 18.13 -0.59
N VAL A 412 1.05 17.28 0.44
CA VAL A 412 0.81 17.77 1.82
C VAL A 412 2.03 18.48 2.39
N GLN A 413 3.26 18.05 2.07
CA GLN A 413 4.49 18.73 2.48
C GLN A 413 4.59 20.12 1.82
N GLU A 414 4.20 20.23 0.57
CA GLU A 414 4.17 21.52 -0.15
C GLU A 414 3.14 22.44 0.48
N ALA A 415 1.92 21.99 0.70
CA ALA A 415 0.89 22.73 1.42
C ALA A 415 1.38 23.23 2.80
N LEU A 416 2.06 22.36 3.55
CA LEU A 416 2.66 22.72 4.84
C LEU A 416 3.71 23.83 4.71
N ASN A 417 4.56 23.76 3.69
CA ASN A 417 5.60 24.77 3.45
C ASN A 417 4.98 26.12 3.05
N CYS A 418 4.00 26.13 2.14
CA CYS A 418 3.29 27.32 1.74
C CYS A 418 2.53 27.96 2.91
N THR A 419 1.80 27.15 3.70
CA THR A 419 1.07 27.66 4.87
C THR A 419 2.01 28.24 5.93
N LYS A 420 3.19 27.65 6.17
CA LYS A 420 4.22 28.21 7.06
C LYS A 420 4.82 29.50 6.51
N HIS A 421 5.04 29.57 5.20
CA HIS A 421 5.59 30.75 4.55
C HIS A 421 4.60 31.92 4.61
N ALA A 422 3.30 31.67 4.41
CA ALA A 422 2.23 32.66 4.57
C ALA A 422 2.27 33.32 5.96
N LEU A 423 2.47 32.52 7.03
CA LEU A 423 2.56 33.04 8.39
C LEU A 423 3.83 33.90 8.61
N VAL A 424 4.97 33.47 8.05
CA VAL A 424 6.23 34.26 8.08
C VAL A 424 6.07 35.56 7.29
N SER A 425 5.45 35.52 6.10
CA SER A 425 5.19 36.69 5.26
C SER A 425 4.31 37.70 5.99
N ALA A 426 3.32 37.24 6.74
CA ALA A 426 2.48 38.11 7.58
C ALA A 426 3.28 38.76 8.74
N ASP A 427 4.19 38.01 9.39
CA ASP A 427 5.03 38.52 10.48
C ASP A 427 6.09 39.56 10.00
N ASP A 428 6.64 39.34 8.82
CA ASP A 428 7.65 40.21 8.21
C ASP A 428 7.05 41.45 7.51
N ASN A 429 5.71 41.65 7.59
CA ASN A 429 4.96 42.72 6.92
C ASN A 429 5.14 42.76 5.39
N TYR A 430 5.23 41.59 4.73
CA TYR A 430 5.07 41.48 3.30
C TYR A 430 3.65 41.94 2.89
N THR A 431 3.43 42.15 1.58
CA THR A 431 2.10 42.54 1.09
C THR A 431 1.07 41.43 1.35
N LEU A 432 -0.20 41.78 1.62
CA LEU A 432 -1.29 40.80 1.76
C LEU A 432 -1.40 39.88 0.53
N ASP A 433 -1.12 40.41 -0.67
CA ASP A 433 -1.09 39.62 -1.90
C ASP A 433 -0.11 38.43 -1.82
N ALA A 434 1.05 38.58 -1.15
CA ALA A 434 2.00 37.53 -0.98
C ALA A 434 1.47 36.40 -0.02
N VAL A 435 0.78 36.82 1.04
CA VAL A 435 0.12 35.89 1.96
C VAL A 435 -1.01 35.12 1.25
N VAL A 436 -1.83 35.83 0.43
CA VAL A 436 -2.88 35.22 -0.37
C VAL A 436 -2.31 34.17 -1.32
N GLN A 437 -1.25 34.51 -2.07
CA GLN A 437 -0.64 33.61 -3.02
C GLN A 437 -0.12 32.32 -2.33
N ASP A 438 0.56 32.45 -1.19
CA ASP A 438 1.04 31.29 -0.42
C ASP A 438 -0.12 30.38 0.04
N LEU A 439 -1.26 30.96 0.45
CA LEU A 439 -2.42 30.18 0.88
C LEU A 439 -3.16 29.54 -0.30
N GLU A 440 -3.23 30.21 -1.46
CA GLU A 440 -3.76 29.64 -2.70
C GLU A 440 -2.91 28.45 -3.17
N ASP A 441 -1.57 28.60 -3.18
CA ASP A 441 -0.64 27.52 -3.52
C ASP A 441 -0.81 26.32 -2.56
N ALA A 442 -1.06 26.60 -1.27
CA ALA A 442 -1.36 25.53 -0.29
C ALA A 442 -2.69 24.82 -0.61
N LEU A 443 -3.74 25.55 -1.01
CA LEU A 443 -5.02 24.95 -1.43
C LEU A 443 -4.89 24.12 -2.70
N ASP A 444 -4.11 24.58 -3.67
CA ASP A 444 -3.86 23.84 -4.91
C ASP A 444 -3.12 22.53 -4.62
N ALA A 445 -2.08 22.57 -3.78
CA ALA A 445 -1.37 21.37 -3.34
C ALA A 445 -2.30 20.39 -2.61
N LEU A 446 -3.22 20.85 -1.75
CA LEU A 446 -4.24 20.01 -1.11
C LEU A 446 -5.30 19.53 -2.10
N GLY A 447 -5.61 20.33 -3.12
CA GLY A 447 -6.49 19.95 -4.24
C GLY A 447 -5.94 18.78 -5.05
N GLU A 448 -4.62 18.71 -5.23
CA GLU A 448 -3.96 17.56 -5.84
C GLU A 448 -4.15 16.28 -5.02
N VAL A 449 -4.16 16.34 -3.68
CA VAL A 449 -4.38 15.17 -2.82
C VAL A 449 -5.77 14.60 -3.03
N THR A 450 -6.80 15.44 -3.05
CA THR A 450 -8.21 15.04 -3.18
C THR A 450 -8.64 14.77 -4.62
N GLY A 451 -7.92 15.34 -5.59
CA GLY A 451 -8.22 15.23 -7.00
C GLY A 451 -9.05 16.39 -7.56
N ASP A 452 -9.22 17.49 -6.81
CA ASP A 452 -9.94 18.68 -7.30
C ASP A 452 -9.13 19.40 -8.39
N VAL A 453 -7.80 19.41 -8.22
CA VAL A 453 -6.84 19.92 -9.20
C VAL A 453 -5.77 18.86 -9.40
N THR A 454 -5.81 18.13 -10.50
CA THR A 454 -4.81 17.07 -10.75
C THR A 454 -4.47 17.00 -12.24
N PRO A 455 -3.18 17.16 -12.61
CA PRO A 455 -2.75 17.05 -14.01
C PRO A 455 -3.04 15.65 -14.59
N ASP A 456 -3.39 15.61 -15.88
CA ASP A 456 -3.72 14.37 -16.62
C ASP A 456 -2.63 13.29 -16.52
N ASP A 457 -1.36 13.69 -16.54
CA ASP A 457 -0.23 12.75 -16.45
C ASP A 457 -0.15 12.08 -15.08
N VAL A 458 -0.50 12.80 -14.02
CA VAL A 458 -0.55 12.26 -12.65
C VAL A 458 -1.69 11.24 -12.53
N LEU A 459 -2.89 11.58 -13.02
CA LEU A 459 -4.02 10.63 -13.08
C LEU A 459 -3.63 9.38 -13.87
N GLY A 460 -2.98 9.55 -15.03
CA GLY A 460 -2.47 8.45 -15.84
C GLY A 460 -1.53 7.53 -15.06
N SER A 461 -0.61 8.08 -14.30
CA SER A 461 0.36 7.33 -13.48
C SER A 461 -0.32 6.57 -12.35
N ILE A 462 -1.28 7.18 -11.65
CA ILE A 462 -2.01 6.53 -10.55
C ILE A 462 -2.74 5.29 -11.07
N PHE A 463 -3.57 5.46 -12.11
CA PHE A 463 -4.43 4.36 -12.59
C PHE A 463 -3.67 3.28 -13.38
N ALA A 464 -2.51 3.58 -13.98
CA ALA A 464 -1.67 2.58 -14.63
C ALA A 464 -1.13 1.50 -13.65
N ASN A 465 -1.06 1.82 -12.36
CA ASN A 465 -0.60 0.90 -11.32
C ASN A 465 -1.70 -0.02 -10.77
N PHE A 466 -2.94 0.12 -11.22
CA PHE A 466 -4.06 -0.73 -10.80
C PHE A 466 -4.08 -2.07 -11.55
N CYS A 467 -4.84 -3.03 -11.00
CA CYS A 467 -5.16 -4.25 -11.70
C CYS A 467 -6.16 -4.01 -12.84
N VAL A 468 -6.13 -4.85 -13.88
CA VAL A 468 -7.20 -4.92 -14.87
C VAL A 468 -8.48 -5.42 -14.19
N GLY A 469 -9.62 -4.74 -14.43
CA GLY A 469 -10.89 -5.08 -13.77
C GLY A 469 -11.24 -4.23 -12.55
N LYS A 470 -10.38 -3.26 -12.24
CA LYS A 470 -10.59 -2.23 -11.19
C LYS A 470 -10.58 -0.82 -11.78
#